data_7523c7426a8b62c06311dda6d174cd0b
#
_entry.id   7523c7426a8b62c06311dda6d174cd0b
#
_cell.length_a   1.000
_cell.length_b   1.000
_cell.length_c   1.000
_cell.angle_alpha   90.00
_cell.angle_beta   90.00
_cell.angle_gamma   90.00
#
_symmetry.space_group_name_H-M   'P 1'
#
loop_
_entity.id
_entity.type
_entity.pdbx_description
1 polymer ?
#
loop_
_entity_poly.entity_id
_entity_poly.type
_entity_poly.pdbx_seq_one_letter_code
_entity_poly.pdbx_strand_id
1 'polypeptide(L)'
;MRYTVTAQEGQKAEFLLYPQQGGWRAWPIVPALPDYSFTAPATARLWVNGVPLSDAEKVGGAAAPGFEALGETAPQVYTYQVSGLLAPPELTAESDEGECLVEWSGERAAHVEVRLAGEAADELAAFLERAARVYAAFVSSDAAFSELSPLLVKDTAFYHDLRTFDSHWYVSHDSVEFEEMQVLELASAGGEAASGTVSFTYVVKKEGLKPRSYPSCYRMCAVRRDGAWRLLALQVK
;
A
#
# COMPACT_ATOMS: atom_id res chain seq x y z
N MET A 1 -7.91 14.69 -48.02
CA MET A 1 -7.49 13.30 -48.27
C MET A 1 -6.82 12.79 -46.98
N ARG A 2 -7.19 11.60 -46.49
CA ARG A 2 -6.64 11.03 -45.23
C ARG A 2 -5.55 10.01 -45.60
N TYR A 3 -4.42 10.12 -44.96
CA TYR A 3 -3.28 9.22 -45.17
C TYR A 3 -2.84 8.63 -43.84
N THR A 4 -2.50 7.35 -43.86
CA THR A 4 -1.93 6.63 -42.72
C THR A 4 -0.52 6.20 -43.06
N VAL A 5 0.44 6.58 -42.23
CA VAL A 5 1.81 6.10 -42.28
C VAL A 5 1.98 5.07 -41.17
N THR A 6 2.49 3.89 -41.52
CA THR A 6 2.78 2.83 -40.55
C THR A 6 4.29 2.64 -40.49
N ALA A 7 4.88 2.75 -39.30
CA ALA A 7 6.29 2.46 -39.06
C ALA A 7 6.53 0.93 -39.00
N GLN A 8 7.81 0.52 -39.12
CA GLN A 8 8.19 -0.92 -39.09
C GLN A 8 7.72 -1.65 -37.81
N GLU A 9 7.57 -0.94 -36.69
CA GLU A 9 7.13 -1.47 -35.40
C GLU A 9 5.60 -1.41 -35.22
N GLY A 10 4.84 -1.14 -36.29
CA GLY A 10 3.38 -1.13 -36.26
C GLY A 10 2.75 0.18 -35.76
N GLN A 11 3.53 1.19 -35.41
CA GLN A 11 3.03 2.52 -35.03
C GLN A 11 2.38 3.20 -36.25
N LYS A 12 1.21 3.83 -36.03
CA LYS A 12 0.44 4.49 -37.09
C LYS A 12 0.34 5.99 -36.81
N ALA A 13 0.63 6.79 -37.83
CA ALA A 13 0.35 8.23 -37.83
C ALA A 13 -0.62 8.56 -38.97
N GLU A 14 -1.62 9.36 -38.67
CA GLU A 14 -2.63 9.77 -39.65
C GLU A 14 -2.50 11.27 -39.96
N PHE A 15 -2.68 11.63 -41.22
CA PHE A 15 -2.59 13.01 -41.70
C PHE A 15 -3.77 13.32 -42.59
N LEU A 16 -4.29 14.55 -42.46
CA LEU A 16 -5.16 15.17 -43.49
C LEU A 16 -4.31 15.98 -44.44
N LEU A 17 -4.34 15.62 -45.72
CA LEU A 17 -3.79 16.46 -46.78
C LEU A 17 -4.89 17.28 -47.40
N TYR A 18 -4.68 18.59 -47.49
CA TYR A 18 -5.56 19.50 -48.19
C TYR A 18 -4.79 20.43 -49.10
N PRO A 19 -5.38 20.80 -50.27
CA PRO A 19 -4.72 21.70 -51.20
C PRO A 19 -4.69 23.12 -50.64
N GLN A 20 -3.57 23.79 -50.83
CA GLN A 20 -3.38 25.20 -50.52
C GLN A 20 -2.68 25.89 -51.72
N GLN A 21 -2.80 27.21 -51.85
CA GLN A 21 -2.08 27.94 -52.92
C GLN A 21 -0.57 27.61 -52.86
N GLY A 22 -0.07 26.99 -53.92
CA GLY A 22 1.32 26.60 -54.03
C GLY A 22 1.68 25.18 -53.61
N GLY A 23 0.71 24.31 -53.28
CA GLY A 23 0.97 22.90 -52.94
C GLY A 23 -0.03 22.24 -52.02
N TRP A 24 0.42 21.26 -51.26
CA TRP A 24 -0.36 20.50 -50.29
C TRP A 24 0.16 20.78 -48.89
N ARG A 25 -0.74 20.90 -47.94
CA ARG A 25 -0.41 20.90 -46.49
C ARG A 25 -0.85 19.62 -45.84
N ALA A 26 -0.01 19.09 -44.99
CA ALA A 26 -0.32 17.98 -44.09
C ALA A 26 -0.72 18.52 -42.74
N TRP A 27 -1.86 18.08 -42.25
CA TRP A 27 -2.30 18.32 -40.89
C TRP A 27 -2.32 16.99 -40.12
N PRO A 28 -1.52 16.81 -39.07
CA PRO A 28 -1.51 15.57 -38.32
C PRO A 28 -2.86 15.40 -37.63
N ILE A 29 -3.46 14.22 -37.76
CA ILE A 29 -4.54 13.79 -36.93
C ILE A 29 -3.89 13.14 -35.70
N VAL A 30 -3.73 13.91 -34.63
CA VAL A 30 -3.21 13.37 -33.38
C VAL A 30 -4.39 12.65 -32.72
N PRO A 31 -4.37 11.31 -32.58
CA PRO A 31 -5.36 10.62 -31.78
C PRO A 31 -5.32 11.18 -30.35
N ALA A 32 -6.44 11.13 -29.65
CA ALA A 32 -6.45 11.41 -28.23
C ALA A 32 -5.45 10.43 -27.56
N LEU A 33 -4.35 10.97 -27.05
CA LEU A 33 -3.31 10.17 -26.41
C LEU A 33 -3.85 9.74 -25.03
N PRO A 34 -3.53 8.53 -24.59
CA PRO A 34 -3.98 8.06 -23.30
C PRO A 34 -3.36 8.84 -22.16
N ASP A 35 -4.12 9.00 -21.09
CA ASP A 35 -3.61 9.45 -19.81
C ASP A 35 -3.11 8.25 -19.01
N TYR A 36 -2.00 8.45 -18.32
CA TYR A 36 -1.44 7.49 -17.36
C TYR A 36 -1.58 8.06 -15.96
N SER A 37 -1.97 7.20 -15.02
CA SER A 37 -2.16 7.57 -13.61
C SER A 37 -1.19 6.79 -12.74
N PHE A 38 -0.47 7.50 -11.87
CA PHE A 38 0.49 6.90 -10.95
C PHE A 38 0.16 7.31 -9.52
N THR A 39 0.17 6.35 -8.60
CA THR A 39 0.01 6.64 -7.17
C THR A 39 1.27 6.27 -6.42
N ALA A 40 1.71 7.13 -5.51
CA ALA A 40 2.91 6.90 -4.73
C ALA A 40 2.83 7.58 -3.36
N PRO A 41 3.51 7.03 -2.33
CA PRO A 41 3.71 7.73 -1.07
C PRO A 41 4.41 9.07 -1.29
N ALA A 42 4.11 10.05 -0.43
CA ALA A 42 4.71 11.39 -0.51
C ALA A 42 6.26 11.39 -0.42
N THR A 43 6.84 10.32 0.13
CA THR A 43 8.29 10.12 0.27
C THR A 43 8.96 9.53 -0.97
N ALA A 44 8.19 9.10 -1.96
CA ALA A 44 8.71 8.60 -3.22
C ALA A 44 8.81 9.71 -4.27
N ARG A 45 9.93 9.76 -4.97
CA ARG A 45 10.17 10.58 -6.16
C ARG A 45 9.96 9.71 -7.39
N LEU A 46 9.24 10.23 -8.38
CA LEU A 46 8.87 9.50 -9.58
C LEU A 46 9.52 10.08 -10.83
N TRP A 47 9.87 9.23 -11.78
CA TRP A 47 10.34 9.59 -13.12
C TRP A 47 9.54 8.83 -14.17
N VAL A 48 9.17 9.52 -15.22
CA VAL A 48 8.54 8.96 -16.41
C VAL A 48 9.47 9.15 -17.60
N ASN A 49 9.94 8.05 -18.20
CA ASN A 49 10.93 8.06 -19.26
C ASN A 49 12.20 8.87 -18.90
N GLY A 50 12.66 8.79 -17.66
CA GLY A 50 13.80 9.52 -17.14
C GLY A 50 13.56 11.00 -16.82
N VAL A 51 12.31 11.49 -16.95
CA VAL A 51 11.92 12.87 -16.60
C VAL A 51 11.25 12.87 -15.24
N PRO A 52 11.76 13.64 -14.25
CA PRO A 52 11.14 13.68 -12.92
C PRO A 52 9.75 14.30 -13.00
N LEU A 53 8.78 13.69 -12.28
CA LEU A 53 7.46 14.28 -12.08
C LEU A 53 7.55 15.40 -11.04
N SER A 54 6.77 16.43 -11.26
CA SER A 54 6.68 17.63 -10.41
C SER A 54 5.27 17.79 -9.82
N ASP A 55 5.07 18.86 -9.09
CA ASP A 55 3.73 19.21 -8.59
C ASP A 55 2.73 19.54 -9.73
N ALA A 56 3.22 19.84 -10.93
CA ALA A 56 2.35 20.13 -12.07
C ALA A 56 1.57 18.89 -12.57
N GLU A 57 2.15 17.69 -12.42
CA GLU A 57 1.50 16.42 -12.76
C GLU A 57 0.66 15.85 -11.61
N LYS A 58 0.76 16.43 -10.39
CA LYS A 58 0.01 16.00 -9.22
C LYS A 58 -1.43 16.47 -9.31
N VAL A 59 -2.36 15.52 -9.41
CA VAL A 59 -3.79 15.79 -9.56
C VAL A 59 -4.62 15.52 -8.31
N GLY A 60 -4.03 14.87 -7.31
CA GLY A 60 -4.70 14.58 -6.05
C GLY A 60 -3.78 14.05 -4.98
N GLY A 61 -4.32 14.00 -3.76
CA GLY A 61 -3.67 13.40 -2.60
C GLY A 61 -4.72 12.92 -1.60
N ALA A 62 -4.41 11.85 -0.91
CA ALA A 62 -5.23 11.29 0.15
C ALA A 62 -4.35 10.72 1.26
N ALA A 63 -4.91 10.52 2.44
CA ALA A 63 -4.26 9.77 3.48
C ALA A 63 -3.92 8.36 2.98
N ALA A 64 -2.74 7.86 3.35
CA ALA A 64 -2.37 6.49 3.04
C ALA A 64 -3.40 5.51 3.65
N PRO A 65 -3.77 4.44 2.94
CA PRO A 65 -4.79 3.49 3.40
C PRO A 65 -4.47 2.89 4.76
N GLY A 66 -5.41 3.00 5.70
CA GLY A 66 -5.28 2.54 7.08
C GLY A 66 -4.67 3.56 8.04
N PHE A 67 -4.32 4.77 7.56
CA PHE A 67 -3.79 5.86 8.37
C PHE A 67 -4.74 7.05 8.51
N GLU A 68 -5.96 6.94 8.02
CA GLU A 68 -6.96 8.01 8.01
C GLU A 68 -7.28 8.53 9.42
N ALA A 69 -7.16 7.67 10.43
CA ALA A 69 -7.38 8.03 11.83
C ALA A 69 -6.40 9.09 12.38
N LEU A 70 -5.31 9.35 11.67
CA LEU A 70 -4.34 10.41 12.03
C LEU A 70 -4.76 11.80 11.55
N GLY A 71 -5.84 11.91 10.77
CA GLY A 71 -6.34 13.19 10.26
C GLY A 71 -5.29 13.93 9.43
N GLU A 72 -5.03 15.19 9.78
CA GLU A 72 -4.07 16.05 9.06
C GLU A 72 -2.61 15.57 9.14
N THR A 73 -2.28 14.74 10.12
CA THR A 73 -0.93 14.18 10.27
C THR A 73 -0.76 12.83 9.59
N ALA A 74 -1.78 12.35 8.88
CA ALA A 74 -1.70 11.11 8.14
C ALA A 74 -0.65 11.20 7.01
N PRO A 75 0.16 10.15 6.82
CA PRO A 75 1.02 10.06 5.64
C PRO A 75 0.18 10.14 4.38
N GLN A 76 0.70 10.83 3.36
CA GLN A 76 -0.04 11.11 2.14
C GLN A 76 0.40 10.19 1.01
N VAL A 77 -0.57 9.76 0.21
CA VAL A 77 -0.36 9.16 -1.10
C VAL A 77 -0.83 10.17 -2.15
N TYR A 78 0.05 10.48 -3.10
CA TYR A 78 -0.27 11.38 -4.20
C TYR A 78 -0.62 10.61 -5.47
N THR A 79 -1.54 11.21 -6.24
CA THR A 79 -1.89 10.75 -7.57
C THR A 79 -1.32 11.72 -8.60
N TYR A 80 -0.57 11.19 -9.55
CA TYR A 80 0.01 11.91 -10.68
C TYR A 80 -0.69 11.49 -11.96
N GLN A 81 -0.84 12.43 -12.89
CA GLN A 81 -1.39 12.17 -14.22
C GLN A 81 -0.42 12.69 -15.29
N VAL A 82 -0.09 11.83 -16.24
CA VAL A 82 0.79 12.16 -17.36
C VAL A 82 0.07 11.89 -18.66
N SER A 83 -0.01 12.91 -19.50
CA SER A 83 -0.71 12.87 -20.79
C SER A 83 0.27 13.04 -21.95
N GLY A 84 -0.18 12.75 -23.16
CA GLY A 84 0.58 13.06 -24.36
C GLY A 84 1.67 12.07 -24.74
N LEU A 85 1.70 10.91 -24.10
CA LEU A 85 2.67 9.85 -24.39
C LEU A 85 2.20 8.98 -25.57
N LEU A 86 3.08 8.75 -26.54
CA LEU A 86 2.81 7.96 -27.75
C LEU A 86 2.89 6.44 -27.50
N ALA A 87 3.55 6.04 -26.42
CA ALA A 87 3.75 4.65 -26.02
C ALA A 87 3.64 4.54 -24.50
N PRO A 88 3.41 3.34 -23.94
CA PRO A 88 3.47 3.10 -22.51
C PRO A 88 4.79 3.61 -21.93
N PRO A 89 4.76 4.38 -20.83
CA PRO A 89 5.97 4.96 -20.26
C PRO A 89 6.75 3.93 -19.43
N GLU A 90 8.05 4.16 -19.34
CA GLU A 90 8.87 3.61 -18.28
C GLU A 90 8.67 4.46 -17.03
N LEU A 91 8.15 3.84 -15.96
CA LEU A 91 7.98 4.46 -14.63
C LEU A 91 9.07 3.94 -13.70
N THR A 92 9.86 4.85 -13.14
CA THR A 92 10.83 4.55 -12.09
C THR A 92 10.55 5.39 -10.85
N ALA A 93 10.98 4.90 -9.69
CA ALA A 93 10.78 5.59 -8.42
C ALA A 93 11.97 5.38 -7.49
N GLU A 94 12.23 6.37 -6.63
CA GLU A 94 13.25 6.32 -5.57
C GLU A 94 12.67 6.88 -4.28
N SER A 95 13.12 6.32 -3.15
CA SER A 95 12.83 6.81 -1.82
C SER A 95 14.04 6.66 -0.91
N ASP A 96 14.22 7.58 0.01
CA ASP A 96 15.26 7.48 1.04
C ASP A 96 14.86 6.51 2.17
N GLU A 97 13.61 6.02 2.19
CA GLU A 97 13.06 5.14 3.21
C GLU A 97 13.14 3.64 2.86
N GLY A 98 13.40 3.31 1.59
CA GLY A 98 13.49 1.93 1.16
C GLY A 98 13.46 1.73 -0.35
N GLU A 99 13.35 0.48 -0.76
CA GLU A 99 13.26 0.09 -2.17
C GLU A 99 11.87 0.39 -2.72
N CYS A 100 11.82 1.11 -3.84
CA CYS A 100 10.58 1.38 -4.53
C CYS A 100 10.19 0.23 -5.47
N LEU A 101 9.00 -0.30 -5.28
CA LEU A 101 8.39 -1.29 -6.17
C LEU A 101 7.30 -0.63 -7.00
N VAL A 102 7.37 -0.78 -8.31
CA VAL A 102 6.36 -0.29 -9.25
C VAL A 102 5.47 -1.44 -9.67
N GLU A 103 4.19 -1.37 -9.32
CA GLU A 103 3.20 -2.37 -9.68
C GLU A 103 2.16 -1.78 -10.63
N TRP A 104 2.04 -2.36 -11.82
CA TRP A 104 1.06 -1.94 -12.81
C TRP A 104 -0.30 -2.60 -12.55
N SER A 105 -1.34 -1.77 -12.35
CA SER A 105 -2.74 -2.20 -12.22
C SER A 105 -3.49 -2.03 -13.55
N GLY A 106 -3.02 -2.70 -14.59
CA GLY A 106 -3.52 -2.60 -15.96
C GLY A 106 -2.58 -1.81 -16.87
N GLU A 107 -3.10 -1.34 -18.02
CA GLU A 107 -2.27 -0.74 -19.07
C GLU A 107 -1.87 0.73 -18.81
N ARG A 108 -2.57 1.42 -17.89
CA ARG A 108 -2.49 2.89 -17.77
C ARG A 108 -2.39 3.38 -16.33
N ALA A 109 -2.35 2.49 -15.37
CA ALA A 109 -2.23 2.87 -13.97
C ALA A 109 -1.16 2.04 -13.28
N ALA A 110 -0.35 2.69 -12.45
CA ALA A 110 0.62 2.01 -11.61
C ALA A 110 0.59 2.57 -10.18
N HIS A 111 0.95 1.72 -9.25
CA HIS A 111 1.14 2.04 -7.86
C HIS A 111 2.61 1.84 -7.48
N VAL A 112 3.15 2.76 -6.68
CA VAL A 112 4.49 2.64 -6.12
C VAL A 112 4.38 2.34 -4.64
N GLU A 113 4.99 1.24 -4.23
CA GLU A 113 5.18 0.86 -2.84
C GLU A 113 6.64 1.09 -2.43
N VAL A 114 6.88 1.61 -1.23
CA VAL A 114 8.21 1.76 -0.65
C VAL A 114 8.43 0.64 0.36
N ARG A 115 9.20 -0.37 0.01
CA ARG A 115 9.49 -1.53 0.87
C ARG A 115 10.59 -1.21 1.86
N LEU A 116 10.32 -1.47 3.12
CA LEU A 116 11.32 -1.35 4.17
C LEU A 116 12.33 -2.50 4.09
N ALA A 117 13.59 -2.19 4.42
CA ALA A 117 14.67 -3.16 4.49
C ALA A 117 15.60 -2.87 5.68
N GLY A 118 16.46 -3.85 6.02
CA GLY A 118 17.45 -3.72 7.10
C GLY A 118 16.81 -3.52 8.47
N GLU A 119 17.49 -2.78 9.35
CA GLU A 119 17.14 -2.62 10.77
C GLU A 119 15.72 -2.08 10.98
N ALA A 120 15.25 -1.13 10.14
CA ALA A 120 13.90 -0.58 10.23
C ALA A 120 12.82 -1.63 9.93
N ALA A 121 13.08 -2.52 8.97
CA ALA A 121 12.19 -3.64 8.67
C ALA A 121 12.16 -4.65 9.81
N ASP A 122 13.33 -4.98 10.39
CA ASP A 122 13.45 -5.93 11.48
C ASP A 122 12.75 -5.44 12.76
N GLU A 123 12.90 -4.16 13.10
CA GLU A 123 12.19 -3.54 14.23
C GLU A 123 10.68 -3.57 14.05
N LEU A 124 10.20 -3.19 12.85
CA LEU A 124 8.77 -3.21 12.55
C LEU A 124 8.24 -4.64 12.57
N ALA A 125 8.93 -5.60 11.96
CA ALA A 125 8.54 -7.01 11.94
C ALA A 125 8.37 -7.56 13.37
N ALA A 126 9.37 -7.34 14.23
CA ALA A 126 9.32 -7.77 15.62
C ALA A 126 8.14 -7.14 16.40
N PHE A 127 7.85 -5.86 16.13
CA PHE A 127 6.69 -5.19 16.71
C PHE A 127 5.38 -5.79 16.22
N LEU A 128 5.20 -5.96 14.89
CA LEU A 128 3.96 -6.48 14.30
C LEU A 128 3.70 -7.93 14.74
N GLU A 129 4.73 -8.76 14.80
CA GLU A 129 4.61 -10.13 15.34
C GLU A 129 4.09 -10.11 16.77
N ARG A 130 4.73 -9.31 17.65
CA ARG A 130 4.29 -9.18 19.05
C ARG A 130 2.85 -8.66 19.16
N ALA A 131 2.51 -7.63 18.37
CA ALA A 131 1.16 -7.04 18.40
C ALA A 131 0.10 -8.02 17.89
N ALA A 132 0.41 -8.81 16.85
CA ALA A 132 -0.48 -9.84 16.32
C ALA A 132 -0.75 -10.94 17.37
N ARG A 133 0.29 -11.41 18.09
CA ARG A 133 0.13 -12.40 19.16
C ARG A 133 -0.76 -11.90 20.29
N VAL A 134 -0.51 -10.68 20.77
CA VAL A 134 -1.31 -10.09 21.86
C VAL A 134 -2.73 -9.82 21.42
N TYR A 135 -2.94 -9.33 20.18
CA TYR A 135 -4.27 -9.10 19.62
C TYR A 135 -5.06 -10.42 19.49
N ALA A 136 -4.45 -11.46 18.94
CA ALA A 136 -5.10 -12.76 18.81
C ALA A 136 -5.47 -13.34 20.20
N ALA A 137 -4.57 -13.28 21.17
CA ALA A 137 -4.84 -13.70 22.55
C ALA A 137 -5.95 -12.86 23.19
N PHE A 138 -6.01 -11.54 22.92
CA PHE A 138 -7.09 -10.68 23.40
C PHE A 138 -8.45 -11.09 22.80
N VAL A 139 -8.52 -11.34 21.51
CA VAL A 139 -9.75 -11.77 20.83
C VAL A 139 -10.23 -13.14 21.31
N SER A 140 -9.32 -14.05 21.66
CA SER A 140 -9.64 -15.37 22.22
C SER A 140 -9.90 -15.37 23.74
N SER A 141 -9.83 -14.21 24.39
CA SER A 141 -10.00 -14.02 25.83
C SER A 141 -8.85 -14.61 26.69
N ASP A 142 -7.68 -14.82 26.09
CA ASP A 142 -6.46 -15.28 26.76
C ASP A 142 -5.58 -14.13 27.25
N ALA A 143 -5.80 -12.93 26.76
CA ALA A 143 -5.14 -11.70 27.20
C ALA A 143 -6.14 -10.63 27.58
N ALA A 144 -5.81 -9.83 28.58
CA ALA A 144 -6.60 -8.67 28.97
C ALA A 144 -6.32 -7.46 28.07
N PHE A 145 -7.27 -6.52 27.98
CA PHE A 145 -7.06 -5.25 27.27
C PHE A 145 -5.86 -4.47 27.82
N SER A 146 -5.53 -4.61 29.10
CA SER A 146 -4.34 -4.00 29.71
C SER A 146 -3.02 -4.45 29.12
N GLU A 147 -2.97 -5.63 28.48
CA GLU A 147 -1.80 -6.14 27.78
C GLU A 147 -1.71 -5.62 26.35
N LEU A 148 -2.87 -5.44 25.69
CA LEU A 148 -2.97 -4.93 24.34
C LEU A 148 -2.81 -3.39 24.27
N SER A 149 -3.44 -2.67 25.20
CA SER A 149 -3.53 -1.21 25.17
C SER A 149 -2.18 -0.46 25.09
N PRO A 150 -1.06 -0.95 25.68
CA PRO A 150 0.25 -0.33 25.52
C PRO A 150 0.81 -0.40 24.08
N LEU A 151 0.30 -1.32 23.28
CA LEU A 151 0.71 -1.49 21.88
C LEU A 151 -0.11 -0.62 20.91
N LEU A 152 -1.19 -0.01 21.36
CA LEU A 152 -2.13 0.73 20.51
C LEU A 152 -1.85 2.24 20.52
N VAL A 153 -2.23 2.90 19.44
CA VAL A 153 -2.37 4.37 19.41
C VAL A 153 -3.64 4.72 20.19
N LYS A 154 -3.47 5.49 21.27
CA LYS A 154 -4.60 5.95 22.09
C LYS A 154 -5.44 6.98 21.34
N ASP A 155 -6.66 7.17 21.80
CA ASP A 155 -7.61 8.19 21.30
C ASP A 155 -8.00 8.02 19.80
N THR A 156 -7.88 6.78 19.28
CA THR A 156 -8.39 6.39 17.97
C THR A 156 -9.69 5.59 18.11
N ALA A 157 -10.51 5.56 17.05
CA ALA A 157 -11.70 4.71 17.00
C ALA A 157 -11.33 3.24 17.27
N PHE A 158 -10.25 2.75 16.63
CA PHE A 158 -9.76 1.39 16.82
C PHE A 158 -9.43 1.07 18.30
N TYR A 159 -8.77 2.01 19.02
CA TYR A 159 -8.51 1.85 20.46
C TYR A 159 -9.79 1.77 21.27
N HIS A 160 -10.77 2.65 21.00
CA HIS A 160 -12.03 2.70 21.73
C HIS A 160 -12.90 1.46 21.46
N ASP A 161 -12.92 0.98 20.21
CA ASP A 161 -13.65 -0.24 19.82
C ASP A 161 -13.07 -1.45 20.54
N LEU A 162 -11.74 -1.60 20.60
CA LEU A 162 -11.10 -2.70 21.31
C LEU A 162 -11.29 -2.62 22.83
N ARG A 163 -11.34 -1.42 23.40
CA ARG A 163 -11.57 -1.23 24.84
C ARG A 163 -12.96 -1.71 25.27
N THR A 164 -13.94 -1.61 24.40
CA THR A 164 -15.33 -2.03 24.64
C THR A 164 -15.67 -3.35 23.97
N PHE A 165 -14.67 -3.98 23.34
CA PHE A 165 -14.87 -5.23 22.62
C PHE A 165 -15.22 -6.35 23.59
N ASP A 166 -16.34 -7.01 23.31
CA ASP A 166 -16.79 -8.22 24.00
C ASP A 166 -16.67 -9.38 23.02
N SER A 167 -15.70 -10.25 23.27
CA SER A 167 -15.46 -11.38 22.40
C SER A 167 -16.53 -12.45 22.61
N HIS A 168 -17.27 -12.76 21.55
CA HIS A 168 -18.15 -13.93 21.52
C HIS A 168 -17.45 -15.17 20.95
N TRP A 169 -16.17 -15.03 20.58
CA TRP A 169 -15.36 -16.13 20.07
C TRP A 169 -14.62 -16.77 21.25
N TYR A 170 -15.28 -17.70 21.91
CA TYR A 170 -14.65 -18.48 22.97
C TYR A 170 -14.69 -19.95 22.64
N VAL A 171 -13.50 -20.55 22.52
CA VAL A 171 -13.32 -22.00 22.45
C VAL A 171 -12.60 -22.44 23.72
N SER A 172 -13.27 -23.21 24.55
CA SER A 172 -12.66 -23.73 25.79
C SER A 172 -11.40 -24.52 25.46
N HIS A 173 -10.25 -24.12 26.02
CA HIS A 173 -8.94 -24.70 25.75
C HIS A 173 -8.04 -24.61 27.00
N ASP A 174 -6.95 -25.37 26.99
CA ASP A 174 -5.96 -25.40 28.07
C ASP A 174 -4.67 -24.65 27.65
N SER A 175 -4.40 -24.59 26.35
CA SER A 175 -3.25 -23.85 25.81
C SER A 175 -3.45 -23.44 24.36
N VAL A 176 -2.68 -22.46 23.94
CA VAL A 176 -2.63 -21.98 22.56
C VAL A 176 -1.21 -21.96 22.05
N GLU A 177 -1.04 -22.15 20.74
CA GLU A 177 0.23 -22.05 20.03
C GLU A 177 0.05 -21.23 18.76
N PHE A 178 1.12 -20.54 18.36
CA PHE A 178 1.21 -19.82 17.12
C PHE A 178 2.19 -20.56 16.21
N GLU A 179 1.68 -21.15 15.14
CA GLU A 179 2.47 -21.90 14.17
C GLU A 179 2.64 -21.08 12.87
N GLU A 180 3.74 -21.30 12.17
CA GLU A 180 4.03 -20.73 10.84
C GLU A 180 3.92 -19.19 10.79
N MET A 181 4.29 -18.49 11.86
CA MET A 181 4.20 -17.05 11.91
C MET A 181 5.20 -16.40 10.97
N GLN A 182 4.68 -15.54 10.10
CA GLN A 182 5.45 -14.80 9.10
C GLN A 182 4.98 -13.34 9.06
N VAL A 183 5.94 -12.44 8.93
CA VAL A 183 5.68 -11.02 8.67
C VAL A 183 6.11 -10.72 7.25
N LEU A 184 5.19 -10.19 6.46
CA LEU A 184 5.33 -10.01 5.02
C LEU A 184 4.94 -8.56 4.64
N GLU A 185 5.32 -8.14 3.43
CA GLU A 185 4.87 -6.90 2.83
C GLU A 185 5.10 -5.67 3.72
N LEU A 186 6.32 -5.56 4.29
CA LEU A 186 6.67 -4.41 5.10
C LEU A 186 6.90 -3.19 4.21
N ALA A 187 6.02 -2.20 4.34
CA ALA A 187 6.04 -1.01 3.52
C ALA A 187 6.01 0.27 4.36
N SER A 188 6.82 1.24 3.97
CA SER A 188 6.72 2.61 4.51
C SER A 188 5.52 3.32 3.90
N ALA A 189 4.73 3.96 4.76
CA ALA A 189 3.69 4.90 4.33
C ALA A 189 4.19 6.35 4.32
N GLY A 190 5.37 6.57 4.87
CA GLY A 190 6.04 7.87 4.96
C GLY A 190 6.40 8.25 6.40
N GLY A 191 7.63 8.71 6.62
CA GLY A 191 8.12 9.16 7.91
C GLY A 191 8.10 8.06 8.97
N GLU A 192 7.32 8.27 10.03
CA GLU A 192 7.21 7.33 11.15
C GLU A 192 5.99 6.39 11.04
N ALA A 193 5.48 6.17 9.82
CA ALA A 193 4.31 5.33 9.56
C ALA A 193 4.64 4.19 8.59
N ALA A 194 4.24 2.99 8.94
CA ALA A 194 4.51 1.81 8.14
C ALA A 194 3.42 0.75 8.31
N SER A 195 3.36 -0.16 7.36
CA SER A 195 2.41 -1.27 7.38
C SER A 195 3.08 -2.60 7.08
N GLY A 196 2.41 -3.68 7.44
CA GLY A 196 2.83 -5.03 7.11
C GLY A 196 1.69 -6.02 7.25
N THR A 197 1.91 -7.22 6.75
CA THR A 197 0.97 -8.33 6.85
C THR A 197 1.57 -9.40 7.76
N VAL A 198 0.82 -9.85 8.76
CA VAL A 198 1.23 -10.96 9.64
C VAL A 198 0.30 -12.13 9.40
N SER A 199 0.86 -13.25 8.98
CA SER A 199 0.14 -14.51 8.80
C SER A 199 0.63 -15.55 9.81
N PHE A 200 -0.28 -16.35 10.32
CA PHE A 200 0.01 -17.44 11.25
C PHE A 200 -1.17 -18.41 11.35
N THR A 201 -0.91 -19.58 11.92
CA THR A 201 -1.96 -20.52 12.35
C THR A 201 -2.09 -20.46 13.86
N TYR A 202 -3.27 -20.06 14.35
CA TYR A 202 -3.61 -20.08 15.78
C TYR A 202 -4.15 -21.47 16.13
N VAL A 203 -3.41 -22.20 16.95
CA VAL A 203 -3.74 -23.58 17.32
C VAL A 203 -4.20 -23.63 18.78
N VAL A 204 -5.43 -24.11 18.96
CA VAL A 204 -6.07 -24.25 20.26
C VAL A 204 -6.02 -25.71 20.68
N LYS A 205 -5.50 -25.99 21.86
CA LYS A 205 -5.35 -27.34 22.42
C LYS A 205 -6.15 -27.51 23.69
N LYS A 206 -6.83 -28.67 23.79
CA LYS A 206 -7.54 -29.09 24.98
C LYS A 206 -7.27 -30.54 25.27
N GLU A 207 -7.03 -30.89 26.54
CA GLU A 207 -6.80 -32.26 26.95
C GLU A 207 -7.93 -33.20 26.52
N GLY A 208 -7.57 -34.34 25.90
CA GLY A 208 -8.52 -35.32 25.41
C GLY A 208 -9.20 -34.98 24.10
N LEU A 209 -8.90 -33.81 23.48
CA LEU A 209 -9.47 -33.41 22.20
C LEU A 209 -8.37 -33.20 21.14
N LYS A 210 -8.74 -33.34 19.86
CA LYS A 210 -7.85 -32.97 18.76
C LYS A 210 -7.66 -31.45 18.75
N PRO A 211 -6.42 -30.95 18.52
CA PRO A 211 -6.16 -29.54 18.31
C PRO A 211 -7.05 -28.96 17.21
N ARG A 212 -7.44 -27.71 17.36
CA ARG A 212 -8.15 -26.95 16.32
C ARG A 212 -7.25 -25.83 15.83
N SER A 213 -7.13 -25.71 14.51
CA SER A 213 -6.27 -24.73 13.85
C SER A 213 -7.12 -23.66 13.16
N TYR A 214 -6.72 -22.41 13.31
CA TYR A 214 -7.37 -21.23 12.74
C TYR A 214 -6.33 -20.42 11.97
N PRO A 215 -6.24 -20.59 10.64
CA PRO A 215 -5.40 -19.72 9.81
C PRO A 215 -5.83 -18.26 9.97
N SER A 216 -4.87 -17.40 10.20
CA SER A 216 -5.10 -15.98 10.49
C SER A 216 -4.16 -15.14 9.64
N CYS A 217 -4.66 -14.02 9.12
CA CYS A 217 -3.89 -13.07 8.35
C CYS A 217 -4.34 -11.65 8.71
N TYR A 218 -3.42 -10.82 9.19
CA TYR A 218 -3.69 -9.47 9.65
C TYR A 218 -2.90 -8.47 8.80
N ARG A 219 -3.58 -7.55 8.13
CA ARG A 219 -2.98 -6.32 7.63
C ARG A 219 -2.93 -5.31 8.77
N MET A 220 -1.75 -4.82 9.10
CA MET A 220 -1.51 -3.98 10.26
C MET A 220 -0.85 -2.67 9.85
N CYS A 221 -1.35 -1.55 10.37
CA CYS A 221 -0.77 -0.23 10.20
C CYS A 221 -0.21 0.25 11.54
N ALA A 222 1.02 0.69 11.56
CA ALA A 222 1.72 1.12 12.76
C ALA A 222 2.35 2.50 12.56
N VAL A 223 2.46 3.25 13.66
CA VAL A 223 3.15 4.53 13.70
C VAL A 223 4.14 4.54 14.86
N ARG A 224 5.26 5.24 14.68
CA ARG A 224 6.22 5.47 15.76
C ARG A 224 5.77 6.67 16.60
N ARG A 225 5.63 6.46 17.90
CA ARG A 225 5.30 7.51 18.88
C ARG A 225 6.25 7.41 20.05
N ASP A 226 6.87 8.50 20.41
CA ASP A 226 7.87 8.55 21.51
C ASP A 226 8.97 7.48 21.34
N GLY A 227 9.45 7.31 20.12
CA GLY A 227 10.50 6.35 19.75
C GLY A 227 10.07 4.88 19.72
N ALA A 228 8.78 4.56 19.91
CA ALA A 228 8.28 3.19 19.90
C ALA A 228 7.12 3.01 18.92
N TRP A 229 7.08 1.86 18.26
CA TRP A 229 5.95 1.49 17.40
C TRP A 229 4.66 1.30 18.19
N ARG A 230 3.55 1.78 17.61
CA ARG A 230 2.19 1.60 18.10
C ARG A 230 1.28 1.21 16.95
N LEU A 231 0.41 0.25 17.19
CA LEU A 231 -0.59 -0.20 16.23
C LEU A 231 -1.71 0.84 16.11
N LEU A 232 -1.93 1.32 14.91
CA LEU A 232 -2.97 2.30 14.58
C LEU A 232 -4.26 1.64 14.10
N ALA A 233 -4.12 0.61 13.27
CA ALA A 233 -5.23 -0.12 12.68
C ALA A 233 -4.83 -1.58 12.40
N LEU A 234 -5.83 -2.47 12.40
CA LEU A 234 -5.69 -3.86 12.04
C LEU A 234 -6.93 -4.29 11.24
N GLN A 235 -6.70 -4.96 10.13
CA GLN A 235 -7.73 -5.58 9.31
C GLN A 235 -7.44 -7.08 9.20
N VAL A 236 -8.44 -7.90 9.51
CA VAL A 236 -8.41 -9.35 9.27
C VAL A 236 -8.70 -9.60 7.79
N LYS A 237 -7.83 -10.35 7.11
CA LYS A 237 -7.98 -10.73 5.70
C LYS A 237 -8.63 -12.10 5.55
#